data_c62f68316ccf31feef399d14245a6ab7
#
_entry.id   c62f68316ccf31feef399d14245a6ab7
#
_cell.length_a   1.000
_cell.length_b   1.000
_cell.length_c   1.000
_cell.angle_alpha   90.00
_cell.angle_beta   90.00
_cell.angle_gamma   90.00
#
_symmetry.space_group_name_H-M   'P 1'
#
loop_
_entity.id
_entity.type
_entity.pdbx_description
1 polymer ?
#
loop_
_entity_poly.entity_id
_entity_poly.type
_entity_poly.pdbx_seq_one_letter_code
_entity_poly.pdbx_strand_id
1 'polypeptide(L)'
;MARKRRGDILRVLKAISSEARLAILRTLYKERLMSFTDICNALRSEAEIESSKVAYHLTKLKELSLITIDESTGKYRLTERGLRAVKVAMELAEYLEGEEKLSVRDRNLIIGDFDRNLLVSYLKGRLGIPLPQAFSLSKLIEERVRSMDLNLVDSEYIRYLIGVVLYERGLKEYERHFRKLGLSYASLRELIDEVFSEGRRFPLVELGFRLCYDFMKQYPYLSGVLDGEALRHYGKGRLFISNLSYLGLLPESIVVNVEMWDTFCERSSDILMKLYEISLLASQYSSSSHLICGFDVVLNSLSEKYSSGELLISLKHYFYLLSTSPSLERTGYVTALLINFEDATLSEPVSLALRALIELAEEDLVTLPVLILKIDRSLKPLKPIREVLGEAIGKGVPIFFVNETEVKGPITAHLQEMPASEDSSAQLVGSTFSLNVLRAISISRERHFMETLMESLRCGLKALKVVKERLAKGALPLVSRVLGRNSKGSKPPLYSFITALGLEEASRRLTHIDDERLKLMRDILETIQDEITSDDVIFCSITPDPRVYDYVVKFSGELEEAKVINPFSLVPLSRPIRLKERAYMETSFQELMGSFFLNVHLTHPLPTPKELWDV
;
A
#
# COMPACT_ATOMS: atom_id res chain seq x y z
N MET A 1 -60.97 12.48 -14.83
CA MET A 1 -59.92 13.07 -13.98
C MET A 1 -58.53 12.76 -14.48
N ALA A 2 -58.14 11.57 -14.92
CA ALA A 2 -56.79 11.19 -15.36
C ALA A 2 -56.22 12.02 -16.54
N ARG A 3 -57.08 12.36 -17.55
CA ARG A 3 -56.64 13.18 -18.72
C ARG A 3 -56.25 14.62 -18.36
N LYS A 4 -56.91 15.22 -17.35
CA LYS A 4 -56.65 16.60 -16.89
C LYS A 4 -55.29 16.63 -16.07
N ARG A 5 -55.01 15.59 -15.29
CA ARG A 5 -53.74 15.43 -14.56
C ARG A 5 -52.52 15.24 -15.48
N ARG A 6 -52.66 14.45 -16.57
CA ARG A 6 -51.60 14.28 -17.57
C ARG A 6 -51.22 15.57 -18.28
N GLY A 7 -52.21 16.43 -18.65
CA GLY A 7 -51.95 17.73 -19.27
C GLY A 7 -51.25 18.71 -18.35
N ASP A 8 -51.48 18.61 -17.04
CA ASP A 8 -50.87 19.49 -16.03
C ASP A 8 -49.42 19.12 -15.76
N ILE A 9 -49.09 17.81 -15.74
CA ILE A 9 -47.69 17.32 -15.62
C ILE A 9 -46.86 17.76 -16.82
N LEU A 10 -47.40 17.63 -18.05
CA LEU A 10 -46.70 18.04 -19.27
C LEU A 10 -46.43 19.54 -19.32
N ARG A 11 -47.33 20.37 -18.75
CA ARG A 11 -47.12 21.82 -18.64
C ARG A 11 -45.98 22.17 -17.67
N VAL A 12 -45.91 21.46 -16.54
CA VAL A 12 -44.81 21.60 -15.56
C VAL A 12 -43.48 21.17 -16.17
N LEU A 13 -43.43 20.01 -16.83
CA LEU A 13 -42.22 19.52 -17.51
C LEU A 13 -41.74 20.50 -18.57
N LYS A 14 -42.64 21.06 -19.40
CA LYS A 14 -42.30 22.12 -20.35
C LYS A 14 -41.84 23.43 -19.68
N ALA A 15 -42.27 23.71 -18.46
CA ALA A 15 -41.78 24.84 -17.71
C ALA A 15 -40.37 24.65 -17.21
N ILE A 16 -40.05 23.49 -16.67
CA ILE A 16 -38.71 23.21 -16.13
C ILE A 16 -37.68 22.81 -17.20
N SER A 17 -38.09 22.51 -18.43
CA SER A 17 -37.19 22.28 -19.57
C SER A 17 -36.51 23.52 -20.11
N SER A 18 -36.89 24.72 -19.69
CA SER A 18 -36.21 25.96 -20.04
C SER A 18 -35.13 26.25 -19.03
N GLU A 19 -33.89 26.40 -19.51
CA GLU A 19 -32.72 26.67 -18.70
C GLU A 19 -32.90 27.88 -17.78
N ALA A 20 -33.41 29.00 -18.33
CA ALA A 20 -33.68 30.20 -17.56
C ALA A 20 -34.71 29.99 -16.42
N ARG A 21 -35.77 29.21 -16.66
CA ARG A 21 -36.80 28.93 -15.64
C ARG A 21 -36.28 27.96 -14.58
N LEU A 22 -35.49 26.98 -15.01
CA LEU A 22 -34.86 26.05 -14.08
C LEU A 22 -33.83 26.76 -13.19
N ALA A 23 -33.04 27.69 -13.76
CA ALA A 23 -32.10 28.52 -13.01
C ALA A 23 -32.83 29.38 -11.96
N ILE A 24 -33.94 30.04 -12.34
CA ILE A 24 -34.77 30.80 -11.37
C ILE A 24 -35.26 29.91 -10.23
N LEU A 25 -35.79 28.74 -10.56
CA LEU A 25 -36.30 27.83 -9.55
C LEU A 25 -35.18 27.28 -8.63
N ARG A 26 -34.00 26.98 -9.19
CA ARG A 26 -32.81 26.54 -8.40
C ARG A 26 -32.34 27.66 -7.48
N THR A 27 -32.27 28.88 -7.93
CA THR A 27 -31.87 30.04 -7.14
C THR A 27 -32.84 30.29 -5.98
N LEU A 28 -34.15 30.24 -6.24
CA LEU A 28 -35.19 30.34 -5.21
C LEU A 28 -35.19 29.14 -4.23
N TYR A 29 -34.73 27.97 -4.68
CA TYR A 29 -34.57 26.80 -3.81
C TYR A 29 -33.43 27.02 -2.81
N LYS A 30 -32.32 27.62 -3.27
CA LYS A 30 -31.14 27.90 -2.42
C LYS A 30 -31.43 29.02 -1.40
N GLU A 31 -31.97 30.16 -1.88
CA GLU A 31 -32.08 31.40 -1.10
C GLU A 31 -33.44 31.57 -0.39
N ARG A 32 -34.40 30.69 -0.69
CA ARG A 32 -35.77 30.63 -0.16
C ARG A 32 -36.65 31.86 -0.44
N LEU A 33 -36.12 33.07 -0.34
CA LEU A 33 -36.90 34.32 -0.47
C LEU A 33 -36.05 35.40 -1.14
N MET A 34 -36.42 35.85 -2.35
CA MET A 34 -35.63 36.82 -3.14
C MET A 34 -36.47 37.91 -3.75
N SER A 35 -35.93 39.15 -3.80
CA SER A 35 -36.53 40.22 -4.57
C SER A 35 -36.31 40.03 -6.08
N PHE A 36 -37.04 40.75 -6.91
CA PHE A 36 -36.83 40.73 -8.36
C PHE A 36 -35.38 41.09 -8.74
N THR A 37 -34.82 42.09 -8.07
CA THR A 37 -33.44 42.54 -8.30
C THR A 37 -32.42 41.50 -7.95
N ASP A 38 -32.61 40.79 -6.83
CA ASP A 38 -31.71 39.71 -6.36
C ASP A 38 -31.70 38.56 -7.38
N ILE A 39 -32.89 38.19 -7.89
CA ILE A 39 -33.02 37.15 -8.93
C ILE A 39 -32.32 37.57 -10.21
N CYS A 40 -32.49 38.81 -10.66
CA CYS A 40 -31.81 39.34 -11.85
C CYS A 40 -30.28 39.32 -11.69
N ASN A 41 -29.77 39.70 -10.51
CA ASN A 41 -28.34 39.74 -10.24
C ASN A 41 -27.76 38.31 -10.20
N ALA A 42 -28.44 37.37 -9.55
CA ALA A 42 -28.01 35.96 -9.50
C ALA A 42 -27.97 35.34 -10.91
N LEU A 43 -29.00 35.58 -11.73
CA LEU A 43 -29.08 35.02 -13.08
C LEU A 43 -28.12 35.65 -14.08
N ARG A 44 -27.75 36.92 -13.87
CA ARG A 44 -26.74 37.57 -14.70
C ARG A 44 -25.35 36.97 -14.48
N SER A 45 -25.05 36.53 -13.27
CA SER A 45 -23.77 35.92 -12.95
C SER A 45 -23.70 34.43 -13.34
N GLU A 46 -24.82 33.69 -13.32
CA GLU A 46 -24.84 32.24 -13.57
C GLU A 46 -25.23 31.86 -15.02
N ALA A 47 -26.07 32.64 -15.70
CA ALA A 47 -26.70 32.23 -16.96
C ALA A 47 -26.79 33.34 -18.04
N GLU A 48 -26.13 34.45 -17.86
CA GLU A 48 -26.12 35.62 -18.80
C GLU A 48 -27.52 36.09 -19.27
N ILE A 49 -28.56 35.98 -18.43
CA ILE A 49 -29.94 36.26 -18.78
C ILE A 49 -30.24 37.77 -18.54
N GLU A 50 -30.74 38.43 -19.55
CA GLU A 50 -31.18 39.83 -19.47
C GLU A 50 -32.42 40.02 -18.56
N SER A 51 -32.46 41.10 -17.78
CA SER A 51 -33.52 41.38 -16.81
C SER A 51 -34.93 41.43 -17.44
N SER A 52 -35.04 41.84 -18.71
CA SER A 52 -36.30 41.84 -19.47
C SER A 52 -36.89 40.42 -19.63
N LYS A 53 -36.04 39.44 -19.83
CA LYS A 53 -36.42 38.01 -19.97
C LYS A 53 -36.80 37.38 -18.64
N VAL A 54 -36.17 37.83 -17.53
CA VAL A 54 -36.46 37.32 -16.18
C VAL A 54 -37.91 37.58 -15.79
N ALA A 55 -38.45 38.78 -16.04
CA ALA A 55 -39.85 39.12 -15.75
C ALA A 55 -40.85 38.20 -16.47
N TYR A 56 -40.60 37.90 -17.74
CA TYR A 56 -41.41 36.95 -18.52
C TYR A 56 -41.37 35.53 -17.88
N HIS A 57 -40.19 35.05 -17.51
CA HIS A 57 -40.05 33.73 -16.93
C HIS A 57 -40.70 33.62 -15.55
N LEU A 58 -40.60 34.64 -14.71
CA LEU A 58 -41.28 34.71 -13.41
C LEU A 58 -42.81 34.68 -13.59
N THR A 59 -43.35 35.44 -14.55
CA THR A 59 -44.79 35.39 -14.85
C THR A 59 -45.24 34.01 -15.26
N LYS A 60 -44.48 33.30 -16.12
CA LYS A 60 -44.79 31.94 -16.54
C LYS A 60 -44.72 30.93 -15.40
N LEU A 61 -43.76 31.06 -14.49
CA LEU A 61 -43.65 30.20 -13.30
C LEU A 61 -44.78 30.44 -12.30
N LYS A 62 -45.26 31.73 -12.19
CA LYS A 62 -46.40 32.10 -11.35
C LYS A 62 -47.72 31.56 -11.92
N GLU A 63 -47.94 31.64 -13.23
CA GLU A 63 -49.10 31.07 -13.92
C GLU A 63 -49.26 29.58 -13.66
N LEU A 64 -48.16 28.86 -13.51
CA LEU A 64 -48.08 27.41 -13.21
C LEU A 64 -48.11 27.11 -11.72
N SER A 65 -48.26 28.13 -10.89
CA SER A 65 -48.23 28.01 -9.42
C SER A 65 -46.95 27.32 -8.89
N LEU A 66 -45.81 27.53 -9.53
CA LEU A 66 -44.51 27.02 -9.08
C LEU A 66 -43.83 28.01 -8.14
N ILE A 67 -44.09 29.29 -8.32
CA ILE A 67 -43.63 30.37 -7.44
C ILE A 67 -44.82 31.21 -6.97
N THR A 68 -44.65 31.91 -5.86
CA THR A 68 -45.60 32.91 -5.34
C THR A 68 -44.83 34.11 -4.81
N ILE A 69 -45.53 35.21 -4.64
CA ILE A 69 -45.00 36.40 -3.96
C ILE A 69 -45.47 36.34 -2.52
N ASP A 70 -44.55 36.51 -1.60
CA ASP A 70 -44.85 36.63 -0.18
C ASP A 70 -45.50 38.00 0.09
N GLU A 71 -46.71 38.01 0.61
CA GLU A 71 -47.51 39.20 0.81
C GLU A 71 -46.89 40.19 1.82
N SER A 72 -46.09 39.69 2.75
CA SER A 72 -45.48 40.51 3.82
C SER A 72 -44.21 41.24 3.35
N THR A 73 -43.45 40.62 2.42
CA THR A 73 -42.13 41.10 2.03
C THR A 73 -42.06 41.52 0.56
N GLY A 74 -43.06 41.20 -0.27
CA GLY A 74 -43.07 41.45 -1.72
C GLY A 74 -42.06 40.59 -2.49
N LYS A 75 -41.40 39.60 -1.83
CA LYS A 75 -40.36 38.75 -2.41
C LYS A 75 -40.94 37.48 -2.99
N TYR A 76 -40.23 36.91 -3.99
CA TYR A 76 -40.58 35.64 -4.62
C TYR A 76 -40.12 34.46 -3.74
N ARG A 77 -40.97 33.41 -3.67
CA ARG A 77 -40.65 32.15 -3.04
C ARG A 77 -41.25 30.99 -3.82
N LEU A 78 -40.68 29.80 -3.63
CA LEU A 78 -41.26 28.56 -4.17
C LEU A 78 -42.56 28.21 -3.47
N THR A 79 -43.53 27.72 -4.22
CA THR A 79 -44.68 27.01 -3.67
C THR A 79 -44.30 25.59 -3.36
N GLU A 80 -45.15 24.83 -2.63
CA GLU A 80 -44.94 23.40 -2.41
C GLU A 80 -44.82 22.63 -3.73
N ARG A 81 -45.61 23.03 -4.73
CA ARG A 81 -45.54 22.44 -6.07
C ARG A 81 -44.22 22.79 -6.77
N GLY A 82 -43.75 24.02 -6.64
CA GLY A 82 -42.46 24.47 -7.16
C GLY A 82 -41.28 23.72 -6.52
N LEU A 83 -41.36 23.51 -5.21
CA LEU A 83 -40.36 22.75 -4.47
C LEU A 83 -40.23 21.30 -4.96
N ARG A 84 -41.38 20.64 -5.19
CA ARG A 84 -41.40 19.27 -5.74
C ARG A 84 -40.87 19.23 -7.18
N ALA A 85 -41.25 20.25 -8.01
CA ALA A 85 -40.80 20.30 -9.40
C ALA A 85 -39.27 20.50 -9.51
N VAL A 86 -38.68 21.35 -8.65
CA VAL A 86 -37.23 21.53 -8.59
C VAL A 86 -36.51 20.29 -8.16
N LYS A 87 -37.00 19.60 -7.11
CA LYS A 87 -36.40 18.34 -6.65
C LYS A 87 -36.40 17.29 -7.75
N VAL A 88 -37.52 17.07 -8.42
CA VAL A 88 -37.61 16.12 -9.54
C VAL A 88 -36.68 16.51 -10.70
N ALA A 89 -36.57 17.81 -11.02
CA ALA A 89 -35.65 18.28 -12.06
C ALA A 89 -34.18 18.10 -11.69
N MET A 90 -33.83 18.26 -10.42
CA MET A 90 -32.48 18.01 -9.92
C MET A 90 -32.17 16.51 -9.93
N GLU A 91 -33.09 15.66 -9.45
CA GLU A 91 -32.94 14.21 -9.49
C GLU A 91 -32.83 13.68 -10.93
N LEU A 92 -33.61 14.25 -11.87
CA LEU A 92 -33.54 13.91 -13.28
C LEU A 92 -32.23 14.36 -13.93
N ALA A 93 -31.73 15.54 -13.60
CA ALA A 93 -30.43 16.02 -14.06
C ALA A 93 -29.30 15.13 -13.54
N GLU A 94 -29.31 14.80 -12.25
CA GLU A 94 -28.37 13.89 -11.62
C GLU A 94 -28.39 12.51 -12.27
N TYR A 95 -29.58 12.00 -12.64
CA TYR A 95 -29.73 10.73 -13.34
C TYR A 95 -29.26 10.77 -14.81
N LEU A 96 -29.47 11.90 -15.52
CA LEU A 96 -29.10 12.05 -16.93
C LEU A 96 -27.64 12.47 -17.14
N GLU A 97 -27.08 13.24 -16.22
CA GLU A 97 -25.68 13.67 -16.26
C GLU A 97 -24.73 12.52 -15.90
N GLY A 98 -25.28 11.39 -15.42
CA GLY A 98 -24.47 10.20 -15.17
C GLY A 98 -23.35 10.44 -14.20
N GLU A 99 -23.54 11.35 -13.22
CA GLU A 99 -22.60 11.42 -12.11
C GLU A 99 -22.56 10.04 -11.49
N GLU A 100 -21.44 9.35 -11.68
CA GLU A 100 -21.17 8.07 -11.05
C GLU A 100 -21.50 8.22 -9.57
N LYS A 101 -22.49 7.46 -9.09
CA LYS A 101 -22.91 7.50 -7.69
C LYS A 101 -21.71 7.21 -6.84
N LEU A 102 -21.26 8.21 -6.11
CA LEU A 102 -20.20 8.03 -5.14
C LEU A 102 -20.73 7.17 -4.01
N SER A 103 -20.24 5.96 -3.91
CA SER A 103 -20.58 5.02 -2.84
C SER A 103 -19.54 5.07 -1.74
N VAL A 104 -19.98 4.94 -0.51
CA VAL A 104 -19.11 4.89 0.68
C VAL A 104 -19.25 3.51 1.32
N ARG A 105 -18.12 2.85 1.53
CA ARG A 105 -18.04 1.63 2.30
C ARG A 105 -17.72 1.97 3.76
N ASP A 106 -18.60 1.57 4.66
CA ASP A 106 -18.35 1.71 6.09
C ASP A 106 -17.39 0.61 6.62
N ARG A 107 -17.06 0.66 7.91
CA ARG A 107 -16.18 -0.31 8.56
C ARG A 107 -16.75 -1.73 8.59
N ASN A 108 -18.06 -1.90 8.48
CA ASN A 108 -18.74 -3.20 8.45
C ASN A 108 -18.87 -3.72 7.02
N LEU A 109 -18.16 -3.13 6.05
CA LEU A 109 -18.21 -3.44 4.63
C LEU A 109 -19.59 -3.18 3.98
N ILE A 110 -20.48 -2.46 4.65
CA ILE A 110 -21.76 -2.04 4.10
C ILE A 110 -21.52 -0.86 3.14
N ILE A 111 -22.01 -0.99 1.91
CA ILE A 111 -21.91 0.02 0.89
C ILE A 111 -23.20 0.84 0.88
N GLY A 112 -23.08 2.14 1.03
CA GLY A 112 -24.17 3.12 0.94
C GLY A 112 -23.79 4.30 0.07
N ASP A 113 -24.77 5.10 -0.32
CA ASP A 113 -24.50 6.32 -1.08
C ASP A 113 -23.84 7.37 -0.17
N PHE A 114 -22.95 8.18 -0.74
CA PHE A 114 -22.36 9.32 -0.03
C PHE A 114 -23.46 10.33 0.32
N ASP A 115 -23.64 10.59 1.62
CA ASP A 115 -24.61 11.58 2.11
C ASP A 115 -23.90 12.76 2.78
N ARG A 116 -23.90 13.91 2.11
CA ARG A 116 -23.35 15.16 2.64
C ARG A 116 -24.01 15.57 3.97
N ASN A 117 -25.30 15.29 4.17
CA ASN A 117 -26.00 15.67 5.38
C ASN A 117 -25.51 14.88 6.61
N LEU A 118 -25.14 13.61 6.40
CA LEU A 118 -24.47 12.82 7.45
C LEU A 118 -23.12 13.44 7.81
N LEU A 119 -22.35 13.89 6.83
CA LEU A 119 -21.08 14.56 7.07
C LEU A 119 -21.27 15.90 7.83
N VAL A 120 -22.25 16.72 7.42
CA VAL A 120 -22.61 17.96 8.12
C VAL A 120 -23.02 17.65 9.57
N SER A 121 -23.85 16.63 9.79
CA SER A 121 -24.29 16.21 11.11
C SER A 121 -23.13 15.75 11.97
N TYR A 122 -22.17 15.03 11.38
CA TYR A 122 -20.94 14.61 12.05
C TYR A 122 -20.07 15.81 12.46
N LEU A 123 -19.79 16.74 11.53
CA LEU A 123 -18.96 17.93 11.79
C LEU A 123 -19.58 18.82 12.88
N LYS A 124 -20.91 19.01 12.84
CA LYS A 124 -21.64 19.76 13.86
C LYS A 124 -21.71 19.02 15.21
N GLY A 125 -22.16 17.77 15.19
CA GLY A 125 -22.49 17.03 16.40
C GLY A 125 -21.27 16.53 17.16
N ARG A 126 -20.23 16.08 16.45
CA ARG A 126 -19.03 15.52 17.07
C ARG A 126 -17.91 16.53 17.29
N LEU A 127 -17.78 17.50 16.37
CA LEU A 127 -16.71 18.50 16.45
C LEU A 127 -17.18 19.85 16.98
N GLY A 128 -18.50 20.08 17.07
CA GLY A 128 -19.06 21.37 17.51
C GLY A 128 -18.89 22.49 16.48
N ILE A 129 -18.63 22.17 15.22
CA ILE A 129 -18.44 23.15 14.15
C ILE A 129 -19.79 23.86 13.87
N PRO A 130 -19.83 25.19 13.79
CA PRO A 130 -21.05 25.93 13.44
C PRO A 130 -21.65 25.47 12.11
N LEU A 131 -22.97 25.38 12.04
CA LEU A 131 -23.69 24.81 10.90
C LEU A 131 -23.29 25.38 9.53
N PRO A 132 -23.15 26.72 9.33
CA PRO A 132 -22.72 27.27 8.05
C PRO A 132 -21.31 26.82 7.65
N GLN A 133 -20.41 26.73 8.62
CA GLN A 133 -19.05 26.25 8.43
C GLN A 133 -19.01 24.75 8.11
N ALA A 134 -19.85 23.94 8.81
CA ALA A 134 -19.97 22.50 8.56
C ALA A 134 -20.48 22.22 7.13
N PHE A 135 -21.42 23.02 6.61
CA PHE A 135 -21.86 22.94 5.21
C PHE A 135 -20.74 23.27 4.23
N SER A 136 -19.98 24.35 4.47
CA SER A 136 -18.87 24.73 3.61
C SER A 136 -17.77 23.65 3.56
N LEU A 137 -17.42 23.11 4.72
CA LEU A 137 -16.41 22.05 4.84
C LEU A 137 -16.89 20.75 4.19
N SER A 138 -18.14 20.36 4.41
CA SER A 138 -18.70 19.13 3.81
C SER A 138 -18.73 19.21 2.29
N LYS A 139 -19.04 20.39 1.72
CA LYS A 139 -19.00 20.62 0.28
C LYS A 139 -17.56 20.47 -0.25
N LEU A 140 -16.60 21.08 0.40
CA LEU A 140 -15.19 20.98 0.02
C LEU A 140 -14.67 19.53 0.08
N ILE A 141 -15.06 18.77 1.11
CA ILE A 141 -14.69 17.36 1.25
C ILE A 141 -15.31 16.53 0.12
N GLU A 142 -16.59 16.73 -0.17
CA GLU A 142 -17.27 16.05 -1.29
C GLU A 142 -16.61 16.38 -2.63
N GLU A 143 -16.33 17.64 -2.92
CA GLU A 143 -15.65 18.08 -4.15
C GLU A 143 -14.28 17.39 -4.29
N ARG A 144 -13.53 17.26 -3.21
CA ARG A 144 -12.25 16.53 -3.22
C ARG A 144 -12.41 15.05 -3.48
N VAL A 145 -13.37 14.41 -2.81
CA VAL A 145 -13.64 12.97 -3.04
C VAL A 145 -14.06 12.75 -4.51
N ARG A 146 -14.96 13.57 -5.04
CA ARG A 146 -15.38 13.48 -6.44
C ARG A 146 -14.26 13.77 -7.43
N SER A 147 -13.36 14.71 -7.10
CA SER A 147 -12.20 15.02 -7.95
C SER A 147 -11.19 13.87 -8.10
N MET A 148 -11.31 12.83 -7.27
CA MET A 148 -10.47 11.64 -7.36
C MET A 148 -11.00 10.62 -8.37
N ASP A 149 -12.21 10.85 -8.91
CA ASP A 149 -12.83 9.99 -9.91
C ASP A 149 -12.92 8.52 -9.40
N LEU A 150 -13.32 8.36 -8.13
CA LEU A 150 -13.53 7.09 -7.46
C LEU A 150 -15.04 6.85 -7.29
N ASN A 151 -15.52 5.68 -7.70
CA ASN A 151 -16.92 5.30 -7.55
C ASN A 151 -17.23 4.75 -6.15
N LEU A 152 -16.20 4.25 -5.46
CA LEU A 152 -16.28 3.71 -4.12
C LEU A 152 -15.15 4.25 -3.25
N VAL A 153 -15.51 4.80 -2.10
CA VAL A 153 -14.57 5.38 -1.13
C VAL A 153 -14.82 4.78 0.25
N ASP A 154 -13.77 4.42 0.96
CA ASP A 154 -13.88 4.00 2.35
C ASP A 154 -14.20 5.19 3.27
N SER A 155 -15.06 4.96 4.27
CA SER A 155 -15.40 5.95 5.28
C SER A 155 -14.17 6.46 6.05
N GLU A 156 -13.14 5.62 6.22
CA GLU A 156 -11.84 6.01 6.78
C GLU A 156 -11.13 7.06 5.92
N TYR A 157 -11.23 6.94 4.61
CA TYR A 157 -10.66 7.92 3.71
C TYR A 157 -11.34 9.30 3.84
N ILE A 158 -12.68 9.31 3.93
CA ILE A 158 -13.43 10.54 4.21
C ILE A 158 -12.99 11.15 5.54
N ARG A 159 -12.76 10.31 6.54
CA ARG A 159 -12.24 10.73 7.83
C ARG A 159 -10.87 11.39 7.72
N TYR A 160 -9.96 10.86 6.90
CA TYR A 160 -8.67 11.49 6.66
C TYR A 160 -8.81 12.86 5.98
N LEU A 161 -9.69 12.96 4.99
CA LEU A 161 -9.97 14.22 4.32
C LEU A 161 -10.52 15.28 5.26
N ILE A 162 -11.37 14.91 6.22
CA ILE A 162 -11.84 15.84 7.27
C ILE A 162 -10.63 16.46 7.99
N GLY A 163 -9.69 15.64 8.46
CA GLY A 163 -8.48 16.11 9.14
C GLY A 163 -7.64 17.06 8.28
N VAL A 164 -7.41 16.69 7.02
CA VAL A 164 -6.67 17.52 6.06
C VAL A 164 -7.35 18.87 5.83
N VAL A 165 -8.65 18.87 5.57
CA VAL A 165 -9.42 20.09 5.31
C VAL A 165 -9.45 21.00 6.53
N LEU A 166 -9.60 20.45 7.74
CA LEU A 166 -9.55 21.23 8.97
C LEU A 166 -8.18 21.90 9.16
N TYR A 167 -7.09 21.16 8.89
CA TYR A 167 -5.73 21.68 8.97
C TYR A 167 -5.48 22.80 7.97
N GLU A 168 -5.81 22.60 6.69
CA GLU A 168 -5.61 23.59 5.61
C GLU A 168 -6.43 24.86 5.80
N ARG A 169 -7.61 24.74 6.42
CA ARG A 169 -8.45 25.88 6.76
C ARG A 169 -8.01 26.59 8.05
N GLY A 170 -6.93 26.16 8.66
CA GLY A 170 -6.40 26.76 9.90
C GLY A 170 -7.28 26.53 11.13
N LEU A 171 -8.21 25.59 11.07
CA LEU A 171 -9.16 25.27 12.14
C LEU A 171 -8.51 24.36 13.21
N LYS A 172 -7.38 24.84 13.76
CA LYS A 172 -6.47 24.06 14.64
C LYS A 172 -7.15 23.47 15.88
N GLU A 173 -8.14 24.13 16.46
CA GLU A 173 -8.86 23.61 17.64
C GLU A 173 -9.74 22.42 17.26
N TYR A 174 -10.51 22.53 16.19
CA TYR A 174 -11.35 21.45 15.68
C TYR A 174 -10.51 20.29 15.17
N GLU A 175 -9.40 20.57 14.53
CA GLU A 175 -8.46 19.56 14.06
C GLU A 175 -7.83 18.80 15.23
N ARG A 176 -7.41 19.50 16.30
CA ARG A 176 -6.89 18.87 17.51
C ARG A 176 -7.96 18.03 18.21
N HIS A 177 -9.20 18.49 18.25
CA HIS A 177 -10.33 17.74 18.80
C HIS A 177 -10.64 16.51 17.93
N PHE A 178 -10.64 16.68 16.61
CA PHE A 178 -10.86 15.59 15.65
C PHE A 178 -9.80 14.48 15.78
N ARG A 179 -8.53 14.82 15.94
CA ARG A 179 -7.45 13.84 16.19
C ARG A 179 -7.70 13.03 17.48
N LYS A 180 -8.24 13.66 18.52
CA LYS A 180 -8.57 12.96 19.76
C LYS A 180 -9.77 12.01 19.63
N LEU A 181 -10.65 12.22 18.65
CA LEU A 181 -11.77 11.33 18.34
C LEU A 181 -11.35 10.00 17.69
N GLY A 182 -10.05 9.68 17.67
CA GLY A 182 -9.39 8.46 17.23
C GLY A 182 -10.28 7.24 16.96
N LEU A 183 -9.89 6.10 17.42
CA LEU A 183 -10.72 4.89 17.40
C LEU A 183 -11.99 5.11 18.24
N SER A 184 -13.15 4.69 17.71
CA SER A 184 -14.35 4.64 18.56
C SER A 184 -14.11 3.63 19.69
N TYR A 185 -14.80 3.79 20.81
CA TYR A 185 -14.70 2.82 21.92
C TYR A 185 -15.05 1.39 21.44
N ALA A 186 -16.03 1.26 20.55
CA ALA A 186 -16.39 -0.01 19.94
C ALA A 186 -15.24 -0.60 19.12
N SER A 187 -14.62 0.19 18.23
CA SER A 187 -13.48 -0.26 17.42
C SER A 187 -12.24 -0.59 18.27
N LEU A 188 -12.02 0.15 19.36
CA LEU A 188 -10.95 -0.17 20.29
C LEU A 188 -11.22 -1.49 21.02
N ARG A 189 -12.45 -1.73 21.43
CA ARG A 189 -12.86 -2.98 22.08
C ARG A 189 -12.71 -4.16 21.12
N GLU A 190 -13.22 -4.04 19.88
CA GLU A 190 -13.05 -5.06 18.84
C GLU A 190 -11.57 -5.40 18.61
N LEU A 191 -10.72 -4.36 18.50
CA LEU A 191 -9.27 -4.56 18.34
C LEU A 191 -8.65 -5.27 19.54
N ILE A 192 -9.06 -4.93 20.76
CA ILE A 192 -8.60 -5.60 21.97
C ILE A 192 -9.04 -7.06 21.96
N ASP A 193 -10.34 -7.31 21.73
CA ASP A 193 -10.91 -8.65 21.71
C ASP A 193 -10.23 -9.52 20.63
N GLU A 194 -9.96 -8.97 19.44
CA GLU A 194 -9.24 -9.63 18.36
C GLU A 194 -7.82 -10.02 18.78
N VAL A 195 -7.02 -9.05 19.24
CA VAL A 195 -5.62 -9.28 19.61
C VAL A 195 -5.48 -10.31 20.73
N PHE A 196 -6.37 -10.27 21.74
CA PHE A 196 -6.32 -11.22 22.84
C PHE A 196 -6.90 -12.60 22.48
N SER A 197 -7.81 -12.70 21.51
CA SER A 197 -8.33 -13.99 21.02
C SER A 197 -7.37 -14.73 20.08
N GLU A 198 -6.46 -14.01 19.40
CA GLU A 198 -5.46 -14.61 18.50
C GLU A 198 -4.40 -15.46 19.20
N GLY A 199 -4.37 -15.49 20.52
CA GLY A 199 -3.40 -16.28 21.29
C GLY A 199 -1.96 -15.78 21.15
N ARG A 200 -1.76 -14.51 20.82
CA ARG A 200 -0.44 -13.90 20.67
C ARG A 200 0.38 -13.98 21.95
N ARG A 201 1.66 -14.21 21.82
CA ARG A 201 2.59 -14.31 22.95
C ARG A 201 2.71 -12.99 23.72
N PHE A 202 2.65 -11.87 23.02
CA PHE A 202 2.76 -10.52 23.57
C PHE A 202 1.57 -9.64 23.16
N PRO A 203 0.34 -9.93 23.62
CA PRO A 203 -0.86 -9.27 23.14
C PRO A 203 -0.86 -7.75 23.38
N LEU A 204 -0.27 -7.26 24.47
CA LEU A 204 -0.17 -5.82 24.74
C LEU A 204 0.78 -5.11 23.78
N VAL A 205 1.86 -5.76 23.36
CA VAL A 205 2.81 -5.22 22.38
C VAL A 205 2.16 -5.17 21.01
N GLU A 206 1.48 -6.22 20.61
CA GLU A 206 0.72 -6.28 19.35
C GLU A 206 -0.39 -5.22 19.32
N LEU A 207 -1.15 -5.08 20.40
CA LEU A 207 -2.15 -4.03 20.53
C LEU A 207 -1.53 -2.63 20.36
N GLY A 208 -0.38 -2.39 20.99
CA GLY A 208 0.37 -1.14 20.84
C GLY A 208 0.76 -0.87 19.39
N PHE A 209 1.30 -1.87 18.69
CA PHE A 209 1.65 -1.76 17.26
C PHE A 209 0.42 -1.50 16.38
N ARG A 210 -0.68 -2.22 16.58
CA ARG A 210 -1.92 -2.02 15.80
C ARG A 210 -2.53 -0.64 16.04
N LEU A 211 -2.54 -0.16 17.27
CA LEU A 211 -2.97 1.20 17.59
C LEU A 211 -2.08 2.25 16.91
N CYS A 212 -0.75 2.12 17.02
CA CYS A 212 0.18 3.00 16.32
C CYS A 212 0.00 2.94 14.81
N TYR A 213 -0.20 1.75 14.24
CA TYR A 213 -0.41 1.56 12.83
C TYR A 213 -1.63 2.33 12.30
N ASP A 214 -2.75 2.31 13.02
CA ASP A 214 -3.95 3.04 12.64
C ASP A 214 -3.75 4.56 12.66
N PHE A 215 -2.98 5.09 13.62
CA PHE A 215 -2.58 6.49 13.60
C PHE A 215 -1.61 6.80 12.46
N MET A 216 -0.65 5.93 12.23
CA MET A 216 0.40 6.13 11.23
C MET A 216 -0.13 6.04 9.79
N LYS A 217 -1.21 5.33 9.52
CA LYS A 217 -1.91 5.36 8.21
C LYS A 217 -2.24 6.77 7.74
N GLN A 218 -2.46 7.70 8.66
CA GLN A 218 -2.81 9.09 8.34
C GLN A 218 -1.58 9.93 7.99
N TYR A 219 -0.41 9.53 8.43
CA TYR A 219 0.80 10.33 8.31
C TYR A 219 1.18 10.69 6.86
N PRO A 220 1.18 9.77 5.89
CA PRO A 220 1.56 10.10 4.51
C PRO A 220 0.67 11.17 3.87
N TYR A 221 -0.62 11.19 4.24
CA TYR A 221 -1.59 12.17 3.77
C TYR A 221 -1.41 13.54 4.46
N LEU A 222 -1.28 13.53 5.79
CA LEU A 222 -1.15 14.74 6.60
C LEU A 222 0.19 15.43 6.44
N SER A 223 1.26 14.66 6.18
CA SER A 223 2.62 15.18 6.03
C SER A 223 2.94 15.65 4.61
N GLY A 224 2.07 15.37 3.63
CA GLY A 224 2.32 15.68 2.22
C GLY A 224 3.43 14.84 1.59
N VAL A 225 3.73 13.64 2.13
CA VAL A 225 4.63 12.67 1.51
C VAL A 225 4.04 12.17 0.20
N LEU A 226 2.74 11.92 0.18
CA LEU A 226 1.99 11.60 -1.02
C LEU A 226 1.15 12.82 -1.42
N ASP A 227 1.28 13.25 -2.65
CA ASP A 227 0.40 14.27 -3.23
C ASP A 227 -0.96 13.66 -3.66
N GLY A 228 -1.90 14.53 -4.05
CA GLY A 228 -3.23 14.09 -4.46
C GLY A 228 -3.22 13.18 -5.69
N GLU A 229 -2.19 13.25 -6.53
CA GLU A 229 -2.03 12.40 -7.70
C GLU A 229 -1.62 10.98 -7.30
N ALA A 230 -0.60 10.84 -6.45
CA ALA A 230 -0.17 9.54 -5.94
C ALA A 230 -1.30 8.83 -5.17
N LEU A 231 -2.07 9.58 -4.37
CA LEU A 231 -3.24 9.06 -3.68
C LEU A 231 -4.33 8.59 -4.64
N ARG A 232 -4.54 9.29 -5.75
CA ARG A 232 -5.49 8.90 -6.79
C ARG A 232 -5.08 7.58 -7.43
N HIS A 233 -3.80 7.43 -7.79
CA HIS A 233 -3.29 6.18 -8.37
C HIS A 233 -3.39 5.01 -7.38
N TYR A 234 -3.05 5.24 -6.11
CA TYR A 234 -3.24 4.24 -5.03
C TYR A 234 -4.73 3.89 -4.85
N GLY A 235 -5.60 4.89 -4.75
CA GLY A 235 -7.05 4.70 -4.57
C GLY A 235 -7.76 4.04 -5.75
N LYS A 236 -7.25 4.23 -6.99
CA LYS A 236 -7.73 3.54 -8.20
C LYS A 236 -7.18 2.13 -8.38
N GLY A 237 -6.32 1.67 -7.50
CA GLY A 237 -5.71 0.34 -7.59
C GLY A 237 -4.60 0.20 -8.63
N ARG A 238 -4.04 1.32 -9.13
CA ARG A 238 -2.99 1.33 -10.16
C ARG A 238 -1.59 1.21 -9.58
N LEU A 239 -1.39 1.72 -8.37
CA LEU A 239 -0.11 1.79 -7.69
C LEU A 239 -0.27 1.31 -6.25
N PHE A 240 0.37 0.22 -5.87
CA PHE A 240 0.47 -0.23 -4.49
C PHE A 240 1.71 0.38 -3.83
N ILE A 241 1.60 0.75 -2.57
CA ILE A 241 2.68 1.34 -1.77
C ILE A 241 2.90 0.47 -0.55
N SER A 242 4.04 -0.19 -0.49
CA SER A 242 4.41 -1.02 0.66
C SER A 242 4.53 -0.18 1.92
N ASN A 243 4.11 -0.75 3.04
CA ASN A 243 4.24 -0.14 4.36
C ASN A 243 3.79 1.33 4.44
N LEU A 244 2.68 1.65 3.76
CA LEU A 244 2.14 3.00 3.64
C LEU A 244 2.12 3.77 4.96
N SER A 245 1.83 3.11 6.09
CA SER A 245 1.75 3.73 7.41
C SER A 245 3.09 4.32 7.89
N TYR A 246 4.20 3.77 7.45
CA TYR A 246 5.54 4.21 7.84
C TYR A 246 6.26 4.99 6.73
N LEU A 247 5.57 5.25 5.62
CA LEU A 247 6.14 5.88 4.45
C LEU A 247 6.79 7.23 4.76
N GLY A 248 8.08 7.35 4.49
CA GLY A 248 8.86 8.55 4.77
C GLY A 248 9.22 8.79 6.25
N LEU A 249 8.84 7.88 7.16
CA LEU A 249 9.23 7.90 8.58
C LEU A 249 10.34 6.91 8.87
N LEU A 250 10.16 5.66 8.43
CA LEU A 250 11.10 4.58 8.59
C LEU A 250 11.44 3.98 7.22
N PRO A 251 12.68 3.57 6.98
CA PRO A 251 13.00 2.75 5.83
C PRO A 251 12.22 1.43 5.90
N GLU A 252 11.94 0.84 4.76
CA GLU A 252 11.25 -0.43 4.66
C GLU A 252 12.11 -1.58 5.16
N SER A 253 13.37 -1.58 4.76
CA SER A 253 14.34 -2.60 5.15
C SER A 253 15.71 -2.02 5.47
N ILE A 254 16.44 -2.67 6.38
CA ILE A 254 17.82 -2.37 6.70
C ILE A 254 18.67 -3.61 6.47
N VAL A 255 19.73 -3.47 5.71
CA VAL A 255 20.77 -4.50 5.53
C VAL A 255 22.01 -4.08 6.29
N VAL A 256 22.48 -4.90 7.21
CA VAL A 256 23.67 -4.67 8.04
C VAL A 256 24.74 -5.65 7.64
N ASN A 257 25.92 -5.14 7.23
CA ASN A 257 27.08 -5.98 6.96
C ASN A 257 28.00 -6.02 8.19
N VAL A 258 28.03 -7.18 8.85
CA VAL A 258 28.83 -7.36 10.07
C VAL A 258 30.30 -7.58 9.79
N GLU A 259 30.71 -7.95 8.58
CA GLU A 259 32.11 -8.07 8.16
C GLU A 259 32.87 -6.75 8.31
N MET A 260 32.15 -5.63 8.14
CA MET A 260 32.71 -4.28 8.24
C MET A 260 32.90 -3.80 9.70
N TRP A 261 32.64 -4.65 10.69
CA TRP A 261 32.68 -4.25 12.09
C TRP A 261 33.92 -4.80 12.80
N ASP A 262 34.93 -3.96 13.00
CA ASP A 262 36.21 -4.32 13.68
C ASP A 262 36.03 -4.98 15.06
N THR A 263 34.89 -4.74 15.71
CA THR A 263 34.62 -5.21 17.07
C THR A 263 34.22 -6.68 17.18
N PHE A 264 33.88 -7.35 16.04
CA PHE A 264 33.53 -8.77 16.07
C PHE A 264 34.73 -9.70 16.28
N CYS A 265 35.95 -9.18 16.12
CA CYS A 265 37.17 -10.01 16.20
C CYS A 265 37.73 -10.25 17.62
N GLU A 266 37.29 -9.49 18.65
CA GLU A 266 38.08 -9.46 19.90
C GLU A 266 37.56 -10.32 21.07
N ARG A 267 36.26 -10.64 21.23
CA ARG A 267 35.74 -11.47 22.35
C ARG A 267 34.53 -12.30 21.98
N SER A 268 34.63 -13.62 22.16
CA SER A 268 33.67 -14.59 21.64
C SER A 268 32.32 -14.70 22.36
N SER A 269 32.27 -14.51 23.69
CA SER A 269 31.03 -14.66 24.47
C SER A 269 29.94 -13.63 24.15
N ASP A 270 30.35 -12.48 23.57
CA ASP A 270 29.46 -11.36 23.34
C ASP A 270 28.99 -11.19 21.89
N ILE A 271 29.52 -11.99 20.94
CA ILE A 271 29.24 -11.81 19.51
C ILE A 271 27.74 -12.00 19.21
N LEU A 272 27.15 -13.11 19.66
CA LEU A 272 25.73 -13.39 19.41
C LEU A 272 24.82 -12.39 20.13
N MET A 273 25.20 -11.93 21.33
CA MET A 273 24.46 -10.88 22.01
C MET A 273 24.56 -9.54 21.29
N LYS A 274 25.72 -9.18 20.75
CA LYS A 274 25.85 -7.97 19.91
C LYS A 274 25.04 -8.07 18.64
N LEU A 275 25.00 -9.23 17.98
CA LEU A 275 24.13 -9.45 16.83
C LEU A 275 22.65 -9.31 17.20
N TYR A 276 22.26 -9.83 18.36
CA TYR A 276 20.90 -9.66 18.86
C TYR A 276 20.58 -8.17 19.12
N GLU A 277 21.49 -7.42 19.77
CA GLU A 277 21.34 -5.98 19.95
C GLU A 277 21.20 -5.23 18.62
N ILE A 278 22.01 -5.58 17.62
CA ILE A 278 21.94 -5.01 16.27
C ILE A 278 20.58 -5.31 15.63
N SER A 279 20.12 -6.56 15.75
CA SER A 279 18.81 -6.97 15.23
C SER A 279 17.67 -6.18 15.92
N LEU A 280 17.75 -6.01 17.24
CA LEU A 280 16.80 -5.17 17.98
C LEU A 280 16.81 -3.72 17.50
N LEU A 281 17.99 -3.15 17.35
CA LEU A 281 18.15 -1.76 16.87
C LEU A 281 17.64 -1.62 15.43
N ALA A 282 18.04 -2.52 14.53
CA ALA A 282 17.54 -2.51 13.16
C ALA A 282 16.00 -2.61 13.11
N SER A 283 15.40 -3.42 13.97
CA SER A 283 13.95 -3.55 14.07
C SER A 283 13.23 -2.28 14.53
N GLN A 284 13.87 -1.44 15.32
CA GLN A 284 13.30 -0.16 15.76
C GLN A 284 13.31 0.89 14.64
N TYR A 285 14.24 0.77 13.70
CA TYR A 285 14.46 1.75 12.63
C TYR A 285 14.02 1.27 11.24
N SER A 286 13.42 0.09 11.11
CA SER A 286 12.84 -0.41 9.86
C SER A 286 11.37 -0.79 10.03
N SER A 287 10.59 -0.70 8.95
CA SER A 287 9.15 -0.98 9.01
C SER A 287 8.77 -2.41 8.65
N SER A 288 9.59 -3.11 7.87
CA SER A 288 9.24 -4.43 7.31
C SER A 288 10.26 -5.51 7.65
N SER A 289 11.55 -5.21 7.57
CA SER A 289 12.56 -6.26 7.72
C SER A 289 13.95 -5.73 8.03
N HIS A 290 14.83 -6.63 8.47
CA HIS A 290 16.27 -6.41 8.41
C HIS A 290 16.99 -7.70 8.02
N LEU A 291 18.18 -7.54 7.45
CA LEU A 291 19.09 -8.61 7.07
C LEU A 291 20.46 -8.38 7.71
N ILE A 292 21.00 -9.42 8.29
CA ILE A 292 22.41 -9.47 8.76
C ILE A 292 23.22 -10.22 7.69
N CYS A 293 24.10 -9.52 7.00
CA CYS A 293 25.08 -10.11 6.08
C CYS A 293 26.37 -10.46 6.83
N GLY A 294 27.09 -11.48 6.37
CA GLY A 294 28.34 -11.94 7.00
C GLY A 294 28.12 -12.85 8.21
N PHE A 295 26.98 -13.53 8.28
CA PHE A 295 26.73 -14.48 9.37
C PHE A 295 27.65 -15.71 9.28
N ASP A 296 28.17 -16.06 8.10
CA ASP A 296 29.22 -17.05 7.86
C ASP A 296 30.51 -16.69 8.60
N VAL A 297 30.95 -15.43 8.58
CA VAL A 297 32.14 -14.97 9.32
C VAL A 297 31.95 -15.16 10.82
N VAL A 298 30.74 -14.88 11.31
CA VAL A 298 30.39 -15.11 12.72
C VAL A 298 30.42 -16.59 13.06
N LEU A 299 29.80 -17.46 12.24
CA LEU A 299 29.80 -18.89 12.44
C LEU A 299 31.21 -19.48 12.45
N ASN A 300 32.08 -19.06 11.53
CA ASN A 300 33.49 -19.46 11.51
C ASN A 300 34.20 -19.05 12.79
N SER A 301 34.12 -17.79 13.18
CA SER A 301 34.75 -17.29 14.39
C SER A 301 34.28 -18.04 15.65
N LEU A 302 33.03 -18.42 15.72
CA LEU A 302 32.46 -19.17 16.83
C LEU A 302 32.91 -20.65 16.80
N SER A 303 32.99 -21.28 15.63
CA SER A 303 33.42 -22.67 15.49
C SER A 303 34.88 -22.92 15.87
N GLU A 304 35.73 -21.90 15.73
CA GLU A 304 37.13 -21.94 16.17
C GLU A 304 37.27 -21.89 17.70
N LYS A 305 36.27 -21.38 18.41
CA LYS A 305 36.35 -21.06 19.84
C LYS A 305 35.49 -21.96 20.71
N TYR A 306 34.43 -22.57 20.17
CA TYR A 306 33.50 -23.40 20.89
C TYR A 306 33.50 -24.82 20.34
N SER A 307 33.27 -25.81 21.22
CA SER A 307 32.93 -27.15 20.79
C SER A 307 31.59 -27.17 20.06
N SER A 308 31.35 -28.15 19.19
CA SER A 308 30.09 -28.30 18.44
C SER A 308 28.85 -28.28 19.34
N GLY A 309 28.93 -28.87 20.55
CA GLY A 309 27.83 -28.89 21.53
C GLY A 309 27.55 -27.48 22.12
N GLU A 310 28.60 -26.75 22.50
CA GLU A 310 28.47 -25.39 23.03
C GLU A 310 27.96 -24.41 21.95
N LEU A 311 28.43 -24.57 20.71
CA LEU A 311 27.99 -23.76 19.58
C LEU A 311 26.51 -24.02 19.28
N LEU A 312 26.05 -25.26 19.26
CA LEU A 312 24.64 -25.59 19.06
C LEU A 312 23.75 -24.94 20.12
N ILE A 313 24.10 -25.02 21.40
CA ILE A 313 23.35 -24.41 22.49
C ILE A 313 23.34 -22.89 22.36
N SER A 314 24.48 -22.29 22.02
CA SER A 314 24.58 -20.84 21.86
C SER A 314 23.75 -20.31 20.67
N LEU A 315 23.77 -21.02 19.53
CA LEU A 315 22.95 -20.73 18.37
C LEU A 315 21.45 -20.89 18.65
N LYS A 316 21.09 -21.97 19.38
CA LYS A 316 19.70 -22.17 19.80
C LYS A 316 19.21 -21.03 20.68
N HIS A 317 19.98 -20.57 21.65
CA HIS A 317 19.64 -19.44 22.48
C HIS A 317 19.52 -18.15 21.67
N TYR A 318 20.43 -17.88 20.73
CA TYR A 318 20.38 -16.71 19.86
C TYR A 318 19.12 -16.70 18.99
N PHE A 319 18.83 -17.81 18.32
CA PHE A 319 17.62 -17.91 17.49
C PHE A 319 16.34 -17.86 18.33
N TYR A 320 16.36 -18.44 19.53
CA TYR A 320 15.25 -18.30 20.48
C TYR A 320 15.00 -16.84 20.84
N LEU A 321 16.04 -16.07 21.15
CA LEU A 321 15.92 -14.64 21.44
C LEU A 321 15.37 -13.86 20.24
N LEU A 322 15.82 -14.13 19.02
CA LEU A 322 15.28 -13.54 17.81
C LEU A 322 13.79 -13.88 17.62
N SER A 323 13.41 -15.14 17.84
CA SER A 323 12.04 -15.62 17.64
C SER A 323 11.08 -15.16 18.74
N THR A 324 11.57 -14.78 19.91
CA THR A 324 10.75 -14.46 21.08
C THR A 324 10.78 -12.98 21.49
N SER A 325 11.55 -12.16 20.79
CA SER A 325 11.63 -10.75 21.11
C SER A 325 10.36 -10.00 20.63
N PRO A 326 9.68 -9.26 21.52
CA PRO A 326 8.47 -8.54 21.17
C PRO A 326 8.64 -7.54 20.04
N SER A 327 9.81 -6.93 19.93
CA SER A 327 10.13 -5.96 18.87
C SER A 327 10.36 -6.60 17.51
N LEU A 328 10.71 -7.90 17.48
CA LEU A 328 10.94 -8.67 16.26
C LEU A 328 9.72 -9.53 15.88
N GLU A 329 8.81 -9.80 16.82
CA GLU A 329 7.56 -10.56 16.60
C GLU A 329 6.42 -9.71 16.04
N ARG A 330 6.73 -8.70 15.22
CA ARG A 330 5.68 -7.89 14.55
C ARG A 330 5.07 -8.65 13.39
N THR A 331 3.76 -8.56 13.22
CA THR A 331 3.06 -9.18 12.08
C THR A 331 3.69 -8.74 10.75
N GLY A 332 4.20 -9.71 9.98
CA GLY A 332 4.82 -9.46 8.68
C GLY A 332 6.23 -8.87 8.74
N TYR A 333 6.87 -8.79 9.93
CA TYR A 333 8.27 -8.38 10.04
C TYR A 333 9.19 -9.57 9.82
N VAL A 334 10.24 -9.40 9.02
CA VAL A 334 11.19 -10.45 8.65
C VAL A 334 12.58 -10.14 9.20
N THR A 335 13.11 -11.05 9.98
CA THR A 335 14.53 -11.10 10.37
C THR A 335 15.23 -12.14 9.52
N ALA A 336 16.27 -11.76 8.79
CA ALA A 336 17.01 -12.67 7.94
C ALA A 336 18.52 -12.65 8.23
N LEU A 337 19.17 -13.80 8.04
CA LEU A 337 20.60 -14.02 8.21
C LEU A 337 21.16 -14.54 6.90
N LEU A 338 22.15 -13.86 6.33
CA LEU A 338 22.82 -14.27 5.10
C LEU A 338 24.13 -15.00 5.41
N ILE A 339 24.28 -16.16 4.83
CA ILE A 339 25.49 -16.98 4.84
C ILE A 339 26.01 -17.09 3.41
N ASN A 340 27.24 -16.65 3.18
CA ASN A 340 27.97 -16.95 1.96
C ASN A 340 28.55 -18.36 2.09
N PHE A 341 27.95 -19.31 1.41
CA PHE A 341 28.33 -20.72 1.52
C PHE A 341 29.26 -21.12 0.35
N GLU A 342 30.47 -20.57 0.38
CA GLU A 342 31.47 -20.76 -0.70
C GLU A 342 32.34 -21.98 -0.47
N ASP A 343 32.56 -22.37 0.81
CA ASP A 343 33.51 -23.43 1.17
C ASP A 343 32.88 -24.49 2.06
N ALA A 344 33.37 -25.71 1.92
CA ALA A 344 32.98 -26.88 2.72
C ALA A 344 33.35 -26.74 4.21
N THR A 345 34.28 -25.84 4.57
CA THR A 345 34.65 -25.58 5.98
C THR A 345 33.47 -25.08 6.80
N LEU A 346 32.53 -24.37 6.18
CA LEU A 346 31.28 -23.90 6.78
C LEU A 346 30.23 -25.01 6.98
N SER A 347 30.47 -26.22 6.48
CA SER A 347 29.45 -27.29 6.50
C SER A 347 29.04 -27.68 7.93
N GLU A 348 29.99 -27.79 8.86
CA GLU A 348 29.68 -28.12 10.26
C GLU A 348 28.97 -26.97 11.00
N PRO A 349 29.47 -25.71 10.99
CA PRO A 349 28.80 -24.61 11.64
C PRO A 349 27.38 -24.33 11.08
N VAL A 350 27.19 -24.43 9.78
CA VAL A 350 25.87 -24.28 9.14
C VAL A 350 24.94 -25.43 9.48
N SER A 351 25.46 -26.67 9.56
CA SER A 351 24.68 -27.81 10.02
C SER A 351 24.19 -27.62 11.46
N LEU A 352 25.02 -27.07 12.34
CA LEU A 352 24.64 -26.75 13.72
C LEU A 352 23.58 -25.64 13.78
N ALA A 353 23.71 -24.60 12.93
CA ALA A 353 22.69 -23.56 12.83
C ALA A 353 21.35 -24.12 12.36
N LEU A 354 21.35 -24.98 11.34
CA LEU A 354 20.13 -25.65 10.87
C LEU A 354 19.51 -26.55 11.97
N ARG A 355 20.31 -27.33 12.69
CA ARG A 355 19.81 -28.17 13.81
C ARG A 355 19.19 -27.30 14.92
N ALA A 356 19.81 -26.19 15.27
CA ALA A 356 19.25 -25.26 16.24
C ALA A 356 17.87 -24.72 15.80
N LEU A 357 17.72 -24.40 14.52
CA LEU A 357 16.43 -23.96 13.96
C LEU A 357 15.41 -25.09 13.88
N ILE A 358 15.81 -26.33 13.56
CA ILE A 358 14.94 -27.53 13.59
C ILE A 358 14.37 -27.74 14.98
N GLU A 359 15.21 -27.72 16.00
CA GLU A 359 14.78 -27.91 17.41
C GLU A 359 13.80 -26.82 17.84
N LEU A 360 14.00 -25.56 17.40
CA LEU A 360 13.10 -24.45 17.69
C LEU A 360 11.79 -24.53 16.89
N ALA A 361 11.83 -25.02 15.65
CA ALA A 361 10.62 -25.28 14.86
C ALA A 361 9.70 -26.30 15.54
N GLU A 362 10.25 -27.28 16.23
CA GLU A 362 9.51 -28.30 17.01
C GLU A 362 8.88 -27.72 18.30
N GLU A 363 9.38 -26.59 18.79
CA GLU A 363 8.82 -25.88 19.96
C GLU A 363 7.65 -24.96 19.63
N ASP A 364 7.09 -25.02 18.40
CA ASP A 364 5.97 -24.18 17.90
C ASP A 364 6.21 -22.66 18.07
N LEU A 365 7.43 -22.21 17.92
CA LEU A 365 7.76 -20.79 17.91
C LEU A 365 7.18 -20.12 16.65
N VAL A 366 6.47 -19.04 16.85
CA VAL A 366 5.65 -18.38 15.81
C VAL A 366 6.51 -17.78 14.69
N THR A 367 7.74 -17.35 14.95
CA THR A 367 8.54 -16.60 13.98
C THR A 367 10.01 -17.02 14.07
N LEU A 368 10.44 -17.92 13.19
CA LEU A 368 11.86 -18.22 13.04
C LEU A 368 12.54 -17.18 12.14
N PRO A 369 13.83 -16.87 12.38
CA PRO A 369 14.59 -16.06 11.44
C PRO A 369 14.76 -16.80 10.12
N VAL A 370 14.73 -16.06 9.02
CA VAL A 370 14.97 -16.58 7.68
C VAL A 370 16.46 -16.80 7.48
N LEU A 371 16.83 -17.98 7.04
CA LEU A 371 18.22 -18.27 6.65
C LEU A 371 18.34 -18.14 5.13
N ILE A 372 19.25 -17.29 4.67
CA ILE A 372 19.53 -17.10 3.25
C ILE A 372 20.91 -17.69 2.97
N LEU A 373 20.95 -18.72 2.14
CA LEU A 373 22.18 -19.38 1.71
C LEU A 373 22.57 -18.87 0.33
N LYS A 374 23.64 -18.09 0.23
CA LYS A 374 24.24 -17.67 -1.02
C LYS A 374 25.24 -18.76 -1.46
N ILE A 375 25.00 -19.37 -2.60
CA ILE A 375 25.71 -20.56 -3.06
C ILE A 375 26.19 -20.39 -4.51
N ASP A 376 27.32 -21.04 -4.83
CA ASP A 376 27.78 -21.16 -6.20
C ASP A 376 26.95 -22.21 -6.99
N ARG A 377 26.93 -22.10 -8.30
CA ARG A 377 26.25 -23.03 -9.24
C ARG A 377 26.65 -24.49 -9.05
N SER A 378 27.84 -24.76 -8.52
CA SER A 378 28.33 -26.14 -8.38
C SER A 378 27.54 -26.96 -7.35
N LEU A 379 26.81 -26.34 -6.43
CA LEU A 379 26.12 -26.97 -5.29
C LEU A 379 26.98 -27.93 -4.46
N LYS A 380 28.28 -28.06 -4.80
CA LYS A 380 29.21 -28.98 -4.11
C LYS A 380 29.36 -28.68 -2.62
N PRO A 381 29.43 -27.41 -2.18
CA PRO A 381 29.53 -27.07 -0.78
C PRO A 381 28.35 -27.58 0.07
N LEU A 382 27.15 -27.66 -0.52
CA LEU A 382 25.95 -28.14 0.19
C LEU A 382 25.90 -29.65 0.41
N LYS A 383 26.73 -30.44 -0.31
CA LYS A 383 26.70 -31.91 -0.23
C LYS A 383 26.83 -32.45 1.19
N PRO A 384 27.73 -31.95 2.09
CA PRO A 384 27.87 -32.42 3.44
C PRO A 384 26.65 -32.16 4.33
N ILE A 385 25.90 -31.09 4.08
CA ILE A 385 24.75 -30.69 4.91
C ILE A 385 23.39 -31.10 4.32
N ARG A 386 23.40 -31.87 3.24
CA ARG A 386 22.21 -32.21 2.45
C ARG A 386 21.08 -32.82 3.30
N GLU A 387 21.40 -33.76 4.17
CA GLU A 387 20.39 -34.44 4.99
C GLU A 387 19.76 -33.48 6.01
N VAL A 388 20.58 -32.70 6.71
CA VAL A 388 20.10 -31.72 7.70
C VAL A 388 19.30 -30.61 7.02
N LEU A 389 19.71 -30.19 5.83
CA LEU A 389 19.00 -29.21 5.04
C LEU A 389 17.61 -29.71 4.61
N GLY A 390 17.52 -30.97 4.14
CA GLY A 390 16.25 -31.59 3.80
C GLY A 390 15.33 -31.75 5.01
N GLU A 391 15.87 -32.08 6.17
CA GLU A 391 15.14 -32.14 7.43
C GLU A 391 14.61 -30.74 7.84
N ALA A 392 15.46 -29.73 7.78
CA ALA A 392 15.09 -28.36 8.12
C ALA A 392 13.92 -27.84 7.24
N ILE A 393 13.98 -28.07 5.91
CA ILE A 393 12.90 -27.74 4.99
C ILE A 393 11.63 -28.52 5.35
N GLY A 394 11.76 -29.83 5.63
CA GLY A 394 10.66 -30.69 6.03
C GLY A 394 9.97 -30.25 7.32
N LYS A 395 10.70 -29.61 8.24
CA LYS A 395 10.20 -29.06 9.51
C LYS A 395 9.71 -27.60 9.38
N GLY A 396 9.74 -27.03 8.17
CA GLY A 396 9.23 -25.68 7.92
C GLY A 396 10.19 -24.57 8.33
N VAL A 397 11.48 -24.84 8.51
CA VAL A 397 12.49 -23.78 8.71
C VAL A 397 12.54 -22.92 7.45
N PRO A 398 12.40 -21.59 7.55
CA PRO A 398 12.39 -20.69 6.38
C PRO A 398 13.81 -20.54 5.83
N ILE A 399 14.07 -21.16 4.68
CA ILE A 399 15.38 -21.16 4.01
C ILE A 399 15.21 -20.69 2.58
N PHE A 400 16.04 -19.75 2.16
CA PHE A 400 16.15 -19.30 0.77
C PHE A 400 17.54 -19.59 0.21
N PHE A 401 17.59 -19.87 -1.09
CA PHE A 401 18.83 -20.07 -1.83
C PHE A 401 19.01 -18.92 -2.80
N VAL A 402 20.22 -18.37 -2.84
CA VAL A 402 20.62 -17.30 -3.77
C VAL A 402 21.84 -17.74 -4.56
N ASN A 403 21.77 -17.60 -5.87
CA ASN A 403 22.88 -17.94 -6.76
C ASN A 403 23.92 -16.81 -6.75
N GLU A 404 25.12 -17.09 -6.23
CA GLU A 404 26.20 -16.12 -6.12
C GLU A 404 26.67 -15.57 -7.47
N THR A 405 26.70 -16.39 -8.50
CA THR A 405 27.21 -15.98 -9.83
C THR A 405 26.32 -14.95 -10.52
N GLU A 406 25.08 -14.85 -10.11
CA GLU A 406 24.08 -13.96 -10.72
C GLU A 406 23.77 -12.73 -9.85
N VAL A 407 23.86 -12.88 -8.52
CA VAL A 407 23.63 -11.80 -7.56
C VAL A 407 24.98 -11.22 -7.12
N LYS A 408 25.35 -10.07 -7.68
CA LYS A 408 26.65 -9.42 -7.41
C LYS A 408 26.63 -8.47 -6.21
N GLY A 409 25.44 -7.94 -5.90
CA GLY A 409 25.25 -6.98 -4.80
C GLY A 409 24.70 -7.62 -3.54
N PRO A 410 24.59 -6.85 -2.46
CA PRO A 410 23.85 -7.25 -1.28
C PRO A 410 22.35 -7.36 -1.63
N ILE A 411 21.66 -8.21 -0.89
CA ILE A 411 20.23 -8.42 -1.03
C ILE A 411 19.50 -7.94 0.22
N THR A 412 18.20 -7.68 0.12
CA THR A 412 17.34 -7.44 1.28
C THR A 412 16.87 -8.76 1.90
N ALA A 413 16.25 -8.70 3.08
CA ALA A 413 15.57 -9.85 3.67
C ALA A 413 14.43 -10.41 2.79
N HIS A 414 13.98 -9.64 1.83
CA HIS A 414 12.99 -10.02 0.83
C HIS A 414 13.61 -10.38 -0.54
N LEU A 415 14.90 -10.69 -0.57
CA LEU A 415 15.65 -11.12 -1.74
C LEU A 415 15.72 -10.10 -2.91
N GLN A 416 15.58 -8.83 -2.61
CA GLN A 416 15.77 -7.76 -3.60
C GLN A 416 17.25 -7.38 -3.65
N GLU A 417 17.86 -7.47 -4.83
CA GLU A 417 19.27 -7.11 -5.01
C GLU A 417 19.47 -5.58 -4.98
N MET A 418 20.54 -5.15 -4.33
CA MET A 418 20.97 -3.76 -4.27
C MET A 418 22.37 -3.62 -4.88
N PRO A 419 22.74 -2.44 -5.38
CA PRO A 419 24.10 -2.17 -5.81
C PRO A 419 25.12 -2.43 -4.72
N ALA A 420 26.27 -3.01 -5.08
CA ALA A 420 27.36 -3.21 -4.14
C ALA A 420 27.88 -1.85 -3.62
N SER A 421 28.10 -1.76 -2.34
CA SER A 421 28.69 -0.58 -1.68
C SER A 421 29.83 -1.07 -0.81
N GLU A 422 31.06 -0.88 -1.29
CA GLU A 422 32.28 -1.37 -0.64
C GLU A 422 32.58 -0.69 0.70
N ASP A 423 32.03 0.51 0.94
CA ASP A 423 32.39 1.35 2.09
C ASP A 423 31.29 1.47 3.16
N SER A 424 30.18 0.73 3.05
CA SER A 424 29.06 0.93 3.95
C SER A 424 28.75 -0.29 4.82
N SER A 425 28.77 -0.11 6.14
CA SER A 425 28.37 -1.12 7.12
C SER A 425 26.86 -1.37 7.16
N ALA A 426 26.06 -0.52 6.50
CA ALA A 426 24.62 -0.70 6.38
C ALA A 426 24.11 -0.11 5.07
N GLN A 427 23.03 -0.71 4.53
CA GLN A 427 22.28 -0.20 3.38
C GLN A 427 20.80 -0.15 3.73
N LEU A 428 20.07 0.79 3.14
CA LEU A 428 18.69 1.04 3.47
C LEU A 428 17.80 0.94 2.23
N VAL A 429 16.62 0.36 2.42
CA VAL A 429 15.53 0.44 1.45
C VAL A 429 14.50 1.43 1.96
N GLY A 430 14.25 2.49 1.20
CA GLY A 430 13.30 3.53 1.58
C GLY A 430 11.87 3.06 1.48
N SER A 431 11.49 2.51 0.34
CA SER A 431 10.14 2.00 0.08
C SER A 431 10.09 1.20 -1.22
N THR A 432 9.12 0.31 -1.31
CA THR A 432 8.78 -0.44 -2.53
C THR A 432 7.42 0.00 -3.05
N PHE A 433 7.34 0.38 -4.32
CA PHE A 433 6.11 0.72 -5.00
C PHE A 433 5.85 -0.31 -6.10
N SER A 434 4.62 -0.80 -6.18
CA SER A 434 4.27 -1.86 -7.13
C SER A 434 3.20 -1.37 -8.11
N LEU A 435 3.50 -1.47 -9.40
CA LEU A 435 2.58 -1.14 -10.48
C LEU A 435 1.60 -2.29 -10.69
N ASN A 436 0.32 -2.03 -10.66
CA ASN A 436 -0.71 -3.03 -10.96
C ASN A 436 -1.01 -3.04 -12.46
N VAL A 437 -0.29 -3.87 -13.21
CA VAL A 437 -0.41 -3.97 -14.68
C VAL A 437 -1.80 -4.47 -15.08
N LEU A 438 -2.33 -5.46 -14.36
CA LEU A 438 -3.67 -6.00 -14.62
C LEU A 438 -4.76 -4.93 -14.46
N ARG A 439 -4.65 -4.07 -13.45
CA ARG A 439 -5.57 -2.96 -13.26
C ARG A 439 -5.44 -1.90 -14.36
N ALA A 440 -4.23 -1.61 -14.82
CA ALA A 440 -4.02 -0.68 -15.93
C ALA A 440 -4.76 -1.15 -17.19
N ILE A 441 -4.74 -2.45 -17.50
CA ILE A 441 -5.48 -3.02 -18.62
C ILE A 441 -7.00 -2.99 -18.39
N SER A 442 -7.47 -3.26 -17.16
CA SER A 442 -8.90 -3.35 -16.87
C SER A 442 -9.63 -1.99 -16.98
N ILE A 443 -8.94 -0.89 -16.68
CA ILE A 443 -9.53 0.46 -16.69
C ILE A 443 -9.34 1.20 -18.02
N SER A 444 -8.23 0.97 -18.71
CA SER A 444 -7.98 1.53 -20.02
C SER A 444 -8.47 0.53 -21.07
N ARG A 445 -9.31 0.95 -22.00
CA ARG A 445 -9.58 0.14 -23.18
C ARG A 445 -8.20 -0.31 -23.72
N GLU A 446 -8.00 -1.57 -23.97
CA GLU A 446 -6.73 -2.28 -24.29
C GLU A 446 -5.65 -1.50 -25.08
N ARG A 447 -6.05 -0.48 -25.82
CA ARG A 447 -5.16 0.38 -26.65
C ARG A 447 -4.35 1.43 -25.87
N HIS A 448 -4.77 1.77 -24.63
CA HIS A 448 -4.16 2.87 -23.85
C HIS A 448 -3.61 2.44 -22.50
N PHE A 449 -3.48 1.12 -22.25
CA PHE A 449 -3.02 0.64 -20.94
C PHE A 449 -1.58 1.07 -20.64
N MET A 450 -0.71 1.12 -21.65
CA MET A 450 0.68 1.58 -21.48
C MET A 450 0.74 3.03 -20.99
N GLU A 451 -0.08 3.93 -21.55
CA GLU A 451 -0.15 5.33 -21.08
C GLU A 451 -0.56 5.38 -19.60
N THR A 452 -1.59 4.62 -19.22
CA THR A 452 -2.07 4.52 -17.84
C THR A 452 -1.00 3.94 -16.90
N LEU A 453 -0.25 2.94 -17.35
CA LEU A 453 0.84 2.33 -16.60
C LEU A 453 2.00 3.33 -16.39
N MET A 454 2.40 4.04 -17.46
CA MET A 454 3.46 5.04 -17.42
C MET A 454 3.10 6.28 -16.59
N GLU A 455 1.85 6.71 -16.60
CA GLU A 455 1.36 7.74 -15.66
C GLU A 455 1.54 7.28 -14.21
N SER A 456 1.18 6.03 -13.91
CA SER A 456 1.31 5.47 -12.56
C SER A 456 2.78 5.35 -12.14
N LEU A 457 3.65 4.95 -13.06
CA LEU A 457 5.10 4.88 -12.85
C LEU A 457 5.69 6.26 -12.52
N ARG A 458 5.43 7.26 -13.36
CA ARG A 458 5.92 8.64 -13.14
C ARG A 458 5.45 9.22 -11.82
N CYS A 459 4.20 8.96 -11.49
CA CYS A 459 3.63 9.36 -10.20
C CYS A 459 4.34 8.65 -9.04
N GLY A 460 4.61 7.34 -9.15
CA GLY A 460 5.37 6.56 -8.18
C GLY A 460 6.80 7.08 -8.00
N LEU A 461 7.52 7.33 -9.10
CA LEU A 461 8.89 7.87 -9.08
C LEU A 461 8.96 9.24 -8.38
N LYS A 462 8.00 10.12 -8.67
CA LYS A 462 7.89 11.43 -7.99
C LYS A 462 7.68 11.26 -6.48
N ALA A 463 6.80 10.36 -6.08
CA ALA A 463 6.53 10.09 -4.68
C ALA A 463 7.75 9.46 -3.97
N LEU A 464 8.45 8.50 -4.60
CA LEU A 464 9.67 7.90 -4.06
C LEU A 464 10.76 8.96 -3.78
N LYS A 465 10.89 9.96 -4.64
CA LYS A 465 11.82 11.08 -4.41
C LYS A 465 11.49 11.84 -3.12
N VAL A 466 10.21 12.12 -2.87
CA VAL A 466 9.77 12.80 -1.63
C VAL A 466 10.03 11.91 -0.41
N VAL A 467 9.74 10.61 -0.51
CA VAL A 467 10.03 9.63 0.55
C VAL A 467 11.51 9.63 0.90
N LYS A 468 12.38 9.56 -0.12
CA LYS A 468 13.84 9.59 0.05
C LYS A 468 14.31 10.87 0.77
N GLU A 469 13.83 12.03 0.34
CA GLU A 469 14.18 13.31 0.98
C GLU A 469 13.74 13.35 2.46
N ARG A 470 12.59 12.79 2.79
CA ARG A 470 12.09 12.70 4.17
C ARG A 470 12.94 11.78 5.02
N LEU A 471 13.23 10.58 4.53
CA LEU A 471 14.08 9.60 5.22
C LEU A 471 15.49 10.16 5.43
N ALA A 472 16.05 10.85 4.43
CA ALA A 472 17.38 11.47 4.52
C ALA A 472 17.46 12.55 5.62
N LYS A 473 16.37 13.27 5.88
CA LYS A 473 16.28 14.28 6.96
C LYS A 473 15.93 13.69 8.32
N GLY A 474 15.17 12.59 8.37
CA GLY A 474 14.62 11.99 9.57
C GLY A 474 15.36 10.75 10.05
N ALA A 475 15.05 9.59 9.47
CA ALA A 475 15.55 8.29 9.95
C ALA A 475 17.05 8.07 9.67
N LEU A 476 17.54 8.49 8.50
CA LEU A 476 18.90 8.21 8.06
C LEU A 476 20.00 8.69 9.04
N PRO A 477 19.94 9.92 9.59
CA PRO A 477 20.92 10.35 10.59
C PRO A 477 20.90 9.51 11.88
N LEU A 478 19.73 8.99 12.27
CA LEU A 478 19.59 8.14 13.45
C LEU A 478 20.17 6.74 13.20
N VAL A 479 19.82 6.14 12.06
CA VAL A 479 20.36 4.85 11.63
C VAL A 479 21.88 4.91 11.47
N SER A 480 22.42 5.96 10.85
CA SER A 480 23.86 6.17 10.70
C SER A 480 24.57 6.30 12.05
N ARG A 481 23.96 6.96 13.03
CA ARG A 481 24.52 7.09 14.37
C ARG A 481 24.54 5.77 15.13
N VAL A 482 23.51 4.95 14.96
CA VAL A 482 23.28 3.73 15.74
C VAL A 482 24.00 2.54 15.11
N LEU A 483 23.84 2.35 13.80
CA LEU A 483 24.40 1.21 13.07
C LEU A 483 25.73 1.52 12.36
N GLY A 484 26.04 2.81 12.15
CA GLY A 484 27.23 3.26 11.44
C GLY A 484 28.40 3.67 12.33
N ARG A 485 28.39 3.37 13.63
CA ARG A 485 29.43 3.80 14.58
C ARG A 485 30.84 3.34 14.23
N ASN A 486 30.97 2.32 13.41
CA ASN A 486 32.26 1.75 12.98
C ASN A 486 32.58 2.01 11.50
N SER A 487 31.67 2.63 10.74
CA SER A 487 31.97 3.01 9.34
C SER A 487 32.73 4.36 9.33
N LYS A 488 33.76 4.47 8.50
CA LYS A 488 34.58 5.66 8.30
C LYS A 488 33.83 6.90 7.79
N GLY A 489 32.62 7.18 8.34
CA GLY A 489 31.90 8.44 8.11
C GLY A 489 31.01 8.50 6.86
N SER A 490 30.90 7.47 6.06
CA SER A 490 29.97 7.44 4.93
C SER A 490 28.52 7.25 5.39
N LYS A 491 27.61 8.04 4.83
CA LYS A 491 26.19 7.84 5.07
C LYS A 491 25.74 6.53 4.38
N PRO A 492 24.92 5.68 5.05
CA PRO A 492 24.41 4.49 4.40
C PRO A 492 23.61 4.87 3.13
N PRO A 493 23.85 4.17 2.01
CA PRO A 493 23.09 4.41 0.79
C PRO A 493 21.61 4.05 1.01
N LEU A 494 20.73 4.80 0.35
CA LEU A 494 19.29 4.66 0.44
C LEU A 494 18.72 4.38 -0.96
N TYR A 495 18.19 3.19 -1.13
CA TYR A 495 17.57 2.72 -2.38
C TYR A 495 16.05 2.68 -2.25
N SER A 496 15.36 2.63 -3.38
CA SER A 496 13.93 2.39 -3.48
C SER A 496 13.67 1.36 -4.57
N PHE A 497 12.56 0.62 -4.46
CA PHE A 497 12.22 -0.39 -5.43
C PHE A 497 10.93 -0.07 -6.17
N ILE A 498 10.88 -0.46 -7.44
CA ILE A 498 9.65 -0.53 -8.24
C ILE A 498 9.46 -1.97 -8.69
N THR A 499 8.22 -2.44 -8.64
CA THR A 499 7.84 -3.78 -9.10
C THR A 499 6.63 -3.72 -10.02
N ALA A 500 6.44 -4.74 -10.84
CA ALA A 500 5.28 -4.91 -11.72
C ALA A 500 4.48 -6.15 -11.32
N LEU A 501 3.21 -5.96 -10.98
CA LEU A 501 2.30 -7.01 -10.51
C LEU A 501 1.32 -7.43 -11.60
N GLY A 502 1.08 -8.72 -11.70
CA GLY A 502 0.09 -9.26 -12.63
C GLY A 502 0.48 -9.14 -14.10
N LEU A 503 1.77 -9.18 -14.38
CA LEU A 503 2.30 -9.01 -15.74
C LEU A 503 1.90 -10.18 -16.65
N GLU A 504 2.03 -11.42 -16.18
CA GLU A 504 1.67 -12.62 -16.94
C GLU A 504 0.15 -12.70 -17.14
N GLU A 505 -0.61 -12.44 -16.09
CA GLU A 505 -2.07 -12.40 -16.13
C GLU A 505 -2.59 -11.33 -17.10
N ALA A 506 -1.94 -10.17 -17.09
CA ALA A 506 -2.22 -9.08 -18.02
C ALA A 506 -1.91 -9.48 -19.48
N SER A 507 -0.78 -10.13 -19.71
CA SER A 507 -0.37 -10.60 -21.05
C SER A 507 -1.32 -11.65 -21.61
N ARG A 508 -1.82 -12.57 -20.79
CA ARG A 508 -2.85 -13.55 -21.18
C ARG A 508 -4.13 -12.91 -21.70
N ARG A 509 -4.51 -11.80 -21.11
CA ARG A 509 -5.71 -11.08 -21.52
C ARG A 509 -5.55 -10.41 -22.87
N LEU A 510 -4.33 -9.99 -23.21
CA LEU A 510 -4.02 -9.28 -24.46
C LEU A 510 -3.74 -10.21 -25.62
N THR A 511 -3.17 -11.39 -25.38
CA THR A 511 -2.86 -12.38 -26.43
C THR A 511 -2.96 -13.81 -25.91
N HIS A 512 -3.35 -14.73 -26.80
CA HIS A 512 -3.47 -16.17 -26.50
C HIS A 512 -2.24 -16.97 -26.96
N ILE A 513 -1.30 -16.33 -27.64
CA ILE A 513 -0.08 -16.96 -28.19
C ILE A 513 1.06 -16.81 -27.20
N ASP A 514 1.67 -17.91 -26.75
CA ASP A 514 2.69 -17.91 -25.69
C ASP A 514 3.93 -17.08 -26.04
N ASP A 515 4.44 -17.18 -27.27
CA ASP A 515 5.60 -16.40 -27.72
C ASP A 515 5.29 -14.90 -27.74
N GLU A 516 4.10 -14.52 -28.16
CA GLU A 516 3.66 -13.13 -28.13
C GLU A 516 3.50 -12.60 -26.70
N ARG A 517 3.08 -13.45 -25.75
CA ARG A 517 3.00 -13.08 -24.33
C ARG A 517 4.38 -12.76 -23.77
N LEU A 518 5.35 -13.63 -23.99
CA LEU A 518 6.72 -13.40 -23.51
C LEU A 518 7.31 -12.13 -24.10
N LYS A 519 7.08 -11.89 -25.40
CA LYS A 519 7.50 -10.66 -26.06
C LYS A 519 6.81 -9.44 -25.44
N LEU A 520 5.49 -9.48 -25.26
CA LEU A 520 4.72 -8.39 -24.67
C LEU A 520 5.16 -8.08 -23.24
N MET A 521 5.41 -9.12 -22.42
CA MET A 521 5.93 -8.97 -21.07
C MET A 521 7.29 -8.27 -21.10
N ARG A 522 8.18 -8.67 -21.99
CA ARG A 522 9.49 -8.04 -22.17
C ARG A 522 9.35 -6.57 -22.58
N ASP A 523 8.54 -6.26 -23.58
CA ASP A 523 8.31 -4.89 -24.06
C ASP A 523 7.77 -3.98 -22.93
N ILE A 524 6.89 -4.50 -22.07
CA ILE A 524 6.38 -3.76 -20.89
C ILE A 524 7.53 -3.50 -19.90
N LEU A 525 8.33 -4.52 -19.57
CA LEU A 525 9.42 -4.41 -18.60
C LEU A 525 10.52 -3.47 -19.10
N GLU A 526 10.91 -3.57 -20.38
CA GLU A 526 11.87 -2.65 -21.01
C GLU A 526 11.36 -1.20 -20.96
N THR A 527 10.10 -0.98 -21.28
CA THR A 527 9.49 0.36 -21.19
C THR A 527 9.51 0.92 -19.77
N ILE A 528 9.25 0.09 -18.75
CA ILE A 528 9.34 0.49 -17.35
C ILE A 528 10.79 0.82 -16.98
N GLN A 529 11.74 -0.04 -17.35
CA GLN A 529 13.16 0.12 -17.07
C GLN A 529 13.73 1.39 -17.71
N ASP A 530 13.38 1.69 -18.95
CA ASP A 530 13.82 2.89 -19.67
C ASP A 530 13.34 4.20 -19.02
N GLU A 531 12.19 4.19 -18.36
CA GLU A 531 11.68 5.36 -17.65
C GLU A 531 12.38 5.59 -16.29
N ILE A 532 13.02 4.55 -15.72
CA ILE A 532 13.73 4.64 -14.45
C ILE A 532 15.15 5.16 -14.73
N THR A 533 15.33 6.48 -14.58
CA THR A 533 16.61 7.15 -14.85
C THR A 533 17.48 7.37 -13.62
N SER A 534 17.04 6.99 -12.45
CA SER A 534 17.73 7.24 -11.17
C SER A 534 18.44 5.99 -10.68
N ASP A 535 19.75 6.06 -10.46
CA ASP A 535 20.59 4.94 -9.99
C ASP A 535 20.19 4.39 -8.61
N ASP A 536 19.40 5.13 -7.87
CA ASP A 536 18.90 4.74 -6.54
C ASP A 536 17.48 4.19 -6.53
N VAL A 537 16.87 4.07 -7.70
CA VAL A 537 15.59 3.38 -7.90
C VAL A 537 15.84 2.12 -8.73
N ILE A 538 15.53 0.98 -8.15
CA ILE A 538 15.81 -0.33 -8.73
C ILE A 538 14.51 -0.98 -9.15
N PHE A 539 14.46 -1.50 -10.36
CA PHE A 539 13.34 -2.31 -10.82
C PHE A 539 13.57 -3.77 -10.43
N CYS A 540 12.62 -4.37 -9.72
CA CYS A 540 12.72 -5.76 -9.26
C CYS A 540 11.40 -6.52 -9.42
N SER A 541 11.48 -7.85 -9.35
CA SER A 541 10.32 -8.74 -9.54
C SER A 541 9.48 -8.96 -8.27
N ILE A 542 10.04 -8.64 -7.10
CA ILE A 542 9.45 -9.04 -5.81
C ILE A 542 8.86 -7.84 -5.08
N THR A 543 7.63 -8.01 -4.63
CA THR A 543 6.97 -7.09 -3.71
C THR A 543 7.00 -7.67 -2.30
N PRO A 544 7.67 -7.03 -1.34
CA PRO A 544 7.88 -7.62 0.00
C PRO A 544 6.62 -7.63 0.88
N ASP A 545 5.62 -6.84 0.57
CA ASP A 545 4.43 -6.67 1.39
C ASP A 545 3.34 -7.67 0.99
N PRO A 546 3.00 -8.65 1.85
CA PRO A 546 1.98 -9.66 1.54
C PRO A 546 0.58 -9.06 1.30
N ARG A 547 0.31 -7.87 1.81
CA ARG A 547 -0.97 -7.15 1.60
C ARG A 547 -1.18 -6.72 0.15
N VAL A 548 -0.16 -6.81 -0.69
CA VAL A 548 -0.28 -6.55 -2.13
C VAL A 548 -1.30 -7.47 -2.80
N TYR A 549 -1.39 -8.72 -2.34
CA TYR A 549 -2.38 -9.67 -2.86
C TYR A 549 -3.81 -9.16 -2.61
N ASP A 550 -4.13 -8.80 -1.38
CA ASP A 550 -5.45 -8.28 -1.02
C ASP A 550 -5.78 -6.99 -1.79
N TYR A 551 -4.77 -6.15 -2.01
CA TYR A 551 -4.91 -4.94 -2.80
C TYR A 551 -5.25 -5.24 -4.26
N VAL A 552 -4.54 -6.18 -4.90
CA VAL A 552 -4.82 -6.56 -6.28
C VAL A 552 -6.20 -7.19 -6.41
N VAL A 553 -6.56 -8.10 -5.51
CA VAL A 553 -7.89 -8.73 -5.49
C VAL A 553 -9.00 -7.68 -5.29
N LYS A 554 -8.79 -6.72 -4.41
CA LYS A 554 -9.75 -5.63 -4.17
C LYS A 554 -10.07 -4.80 -5.42
N PHE A 555 -9.06 -4.49 -6.22
CA PHE A 555 -9.20 -3.58 -7.36
C PHE A 555 -9.34 -4.28 -8.73
N SER A 556 -8.99 -5.54 -8.80
CA SER A 556 -9.03 -6.34 -10.03
C SER A 556 -9.82 -7.64 -9.87
N GLY A 557 -10.47 -7.85 -8.73
CA GLY A 557 -11.15 -9.11 -8.37
C GLY A 557 -12.38 -9.47 -9.21
N GLU A 558 -12.85 -8.55 -10.06
CA GLU A 558 -13.83 -8.85 -11.11
C GLU A 558 -13.22 -9.73 -12.23
N LEU A 559 -11.90 -9.77 -12.33
CA LEU A 559 -11.15 -10.57 -13.27
C LEU A 559 -10.76 -11.89 -12.62
N GLU A 560 -11.01 -13.02 -13.28
CA GLU A 560 -10.63 -14.34 -12.76
C GLU A 560 -9.11 -14.45 -12.59
N GLU A 561 -8.35 -13.80 -13.46
CA GLU A 561 -6.90 -13.74 -13.42
C GLU A 561 -6.35 -13.14 -12.13
N ALA A 562 -7.06 -12.18 -11.51
CA ALA A 562 -6.63 -11.56 -10.27
C ALA A 562 -6.62 -12.52 -9.07
N LYS A 563 -7.38 -13.61 -9.13
CA LYS A 563 -7.48 -14.61 -8.05
C LYS A 563 -6.24 -15.51 -7.95
N VAL A 564 -5.41 -15.51 -8.97
CA VAL A 564 -4.24 -16.40 -9.10
C VAL A 564 -2.90 -15.65 -9.17
N ILE A 565 -2.92 -14.33 -8.95
CA ILE A 565 -1.69 -13.52 -8.94
C ILE A 565 -0.75 -14.00 -7.85
N ASN A 566 0.49 -14.26 -8.24
CA ASN A 566 1.57 -14.51 -7.32
C ASN A 566 2.49 -13.27 -7.23
N PRO A 567 2.52 -12.56 -6.08
CA PRO A 567 3.35 -11.38 -5.92
C PRO A 567 4.86 -11.69 -5.85
N PHE A 568 5.23 -12.98 -5.77
CA PHE A 568 6.61 -13.45 -5.66
C PHE A 568 7.15 -14.12 -6.93
N SER A 569 6.39 -14.13 -8.02
CA SER A 569 6.80 -14.78 -9.26
C SER A 569 6.07 -14.15 -10.44
N LEU A 570 6.74 -14.07 -11.58
CA LEU A 570 6.13 -13.62 -12.84
C LEU A 570 5.18 -14.68 -13.42
N VAL A 571 5.43 -15.95 -13.10
CA VAL A 571 4.61 -17.08 -13.59
C VAL A 571 3.71 -17.59 -12.47
N PRO A 572 2.37 -17.62 -12.64
CA PRO A 572 1.44 -18.09 -11.62
C PRO A 572 1.73 -19.51 -11.16
N LEU A 573 1.64 -19.76 -9.84
CA LEU A 573 1.80 -21.10 -9.26
C LEU A 573 0.73 -22.10 -9.74
N SER A 574 -0.46 -21.59 -10.06
CA SER A 574 -1.57 -22.40 -10.57
C SER A 574 -1.35 -22.97 -11.97
N ARG A 575 -0.34 -22.48 -12.70
CA ARG A 575 -0.04 -22.97 -14.04
C ARG A 575 0.74 -24.29 -13.97
N PRO A 576 0.21 -25.40 -14.51
CA PRO A 576 0.90 -26.70 -14.49
C PRO A 576 1.99 -26.74 -15.57
N ILE A 577 3.13 -26.11 -15.32
CA ILE A 577 4.31 -26.15 -16.17
C ILE A 577 5.43 -26.90 -15.46
N ARG A 578 6.33 -27.53 -16.26
CA ARG A 578 7.51 -28.21 -15.71
C ARG A 578 8.46 -27.20 -15.06
N LEU A 579 9.12 -27.58 -13.98
CA LEU A 579 10.03 -26.70 -13.24
C LEU A 579 11.10 -26.05 -14.16
N LYS A 580 11.70 -26.83 -15.06
CA LYS A 580 12.70 -26.33 -16.03
C LYS A 580 12.13 -25.27 -16.97
N GLU A 581 10.90 -25.45 -17.43
CA GLU A 581 10.22 -24.50 -18.31
C GLU A 581 9.86 -23.23 -17.53
N ARG A 582 9.40 -23.38 -16.30
CA ARG A 582 9.15 -22.27 -15.38
C ARG A 582 10.43 -21.46 -15.11
N ALA A 583 11.52 -22.15 -14.76
CA ALA A 583 12.81 -21.51 -14.55
C ALA A 583 13.27 -20.74 -15.81
N TYR A 584 13.12 -21.33 -17.00
CA TYR A 584 13.45 -20.65 -18.24
C TYR A 584 12.62 -19.38 -18.46
N MET A 585 11.32 -19.43 -18.19
CA MET A 585 10.44 -18.26 -18.32
C MET A 585 10.83 -17.15 -17.34
N GLU A 586 11.09 -17.49 -16.08
CA GLU A 586 11.46 -16.51 -15.05
C GLU A 586 12.85 -15.89 -15.34
N THR A 587 13.84 -16.72 -15.72
CA THR A 587 15.21 -16.23 -15.99
C THR A 587 15.31 -15.40 -17.27
N SER A 588 14.38 -15.57 -18.22
CA SER A 588 14.37 -14.77 -19.45
C SER A 588 14.19 -13.26 -19.21
N PHE A 589 13.73 -12.86 -18.03
CA PHE A 589 13.53 -11.47 -17.64
C PHE A 589 14.60 -10.95 -16.66
N GLN A 590 15.55 -11.78 -16.26
CA GLN A 590 16.52 -11.44 -15.23
C GLN A 590 17.40 -10.23 -15.60
N GLU A 591 17.74 -10.08 -16.87
CA GLU A 591 18.55 -8.95 -17.35
C GLU A 591 17.83 -7.59 -17.21
N LEU A 592 16.50 -7.61 -17.15
CA LEU A 592 15.66 -6.42 -17.07
C LEU A 592 15.31 -6.03 -15.63
N MET A 593 15.59 -6.89 -14.67
CA MET A 593 15.20 -6.70 -13.26
C MET A 593 16.39 -6.97 -12.34
N GLY A 594 16.56 -6.12 -11.32
CA GLY A 594 17.63 -6.27 -10.33
C GLY A 594 17.51 -7.51 -9.44
N SER A 595 16.39 -8.23 -9.50
CA SER A 595 16.23 -9.53 -8.83
C SER A 595 15.15 -10.35 -9.47
N PHE A 596 15.33 -11.66 -9.45
CA PHE A 596 14.29 -12.59 -9.83
C PHE A 596 14.15 -13.71 -8.80
N PHE A 597 12.98 -14.29 -8.72
CA PHE A 597 12.66 -15.29 -7.72
C PHE A 597 11.91 -16.48 -8.33
N LEU A 598 12.46 -17.69 -8.18
CA LEU A 598 11.80 -18.92 -8.56
C LEU A 598 11.11 -19.54 -7.35
N ASN A 599 9.80 -19.44 -7.28
CA ASN A 599 9.02 -20.05 -6.21
C ASN A 599 8.62 -21.48 -6.60
N VAL A 600 9.08 -22.45 -5.81
CA VAL A 600 8.76 -23.88 -5.98
C VAL A 600 7.81 -24.30 -4.88
N HIS A 601 6.59 -24.65 -5.23
CA HIS A 601 5.61 -25.16 -4.28
C HIS A 601 5.74 -26.68 -4.15
N LEU A 602 6.08 -27.16 -2.96
CA LEU A 602 6.16 -28.58 -2.65
C LEU A 602 4.80 -29.06 -2.13
N THR A 603 4.25 -30.12 -2.75
CA THR A 603 2.99 -30.74 -2.34
C THR A 603 3.25 -31.93 -1.42
N HIS A 604 2.27 -32.28 -0.58
CA HIS A 604 2.36 -33.51 0.23
C HIS A 604 2.13 -34.78 -0.62
N PRO A 605 2.87 -35.87 -0.33
CA PRO A 605 3.93 -35.95 0.66
C PRO A 605 5.14 -35.11 0.27
N LEU A 606 5.82 -34.50 1.26
CA LEU A 606 7.04 -33.75 1.01
C LEU A 606 8.07 -34.66 0.33
N PRO A 607 8.78 -34.15 -0.70
CA PRO A 607 9.81 -34.94 -1.34
C PRO A 607 10.91 -35.30 -0.37
N THR A 608 11.52 -36.46 -0.57
CA THR A 608 12.69 -36.86 0.20
C THR A 608 13.84 -35.87 0.01
N PRO A 609 14.80 -35.78 0.94
CA PRO A 609 15.98 -34.93 0.76
C PRO A 609 16.72 -35.17 -0.56
N LYS A 610 16.67 -36.41 -1.08
CA LYS A 610 17.24 -36.72 -2.39
C LYS A 610 16.45 -36.11 -3.56
N GLU A 611 15.13 -36.22 -3.50
CA GLU A 611 14.25 -35.65 -4.53
C GLU A 611 14.29 -34.12 -4.55
N LEU A 612 14.36 -33.47 -3.36
CA LEU A 612 14.58 -32.03 -3.25
C LEU A 612 15.90 -31.58 -3.91
N TRP A 613 16.92 -32.43 -3.84
CA TRP A 613 18.22 -32.11 -4.42
C TRP A 613 18.29 -32.28 -5.93
N ASP A 614 17.43 -33.11 -6.50
CA ASP A 614 17.35 -33.37 -7.93
C ASP A 614 16.48 -32.31 -8.65
N VAL A 615 15.77 -31.48 -7.91
CA VAL A 615 15.00 -30.30 -8.37
C VAL A 615 15.87 -29.07 -8.43
#